data_b2f3f4109f4f86e08e484b5dd65413d3
#
_entry.id   b2f3f4109f4f86e08e484b5dd65413d3
#
_cell.length_a   1.000
_cell.length_b   1.000
_cell.length_c   1.000
_cell.angle_alpha   90.00
_cell.angle_beta   90.00
_cell.angle_gamma   90.00
#
_symmetry.space_group_name_H-M   'P 1'
#
loop_
_entity.id
_entity.type
_entity.pdbx_description
1 polymer ?
#
loop_
_entity_poly.entity_id
_entity_poly.type
_entity_poly.pdbx_seq_one_letter_code
_entity_poly.pdbx_strand_id
1 'polypeptide(L)' 'MTNPYPKPRWDLENDVLRLEQMIILYEQEIQVLKTEREELLEQVTTLQRKLKYYKTIVEEEDE' A
#
# COMPACT_ATOMS: atom_id res chain seq x y z
N MET A 1 -23.24 13.72 -33.25
CA MET A 1 -22.75 12.55 -32.48
C MET A 1 -23.67 12.28 -31.33
N THR A 2 -24.19 11.09 -31.29
CA THR A 2 -25.05 10.69 -30.20
C THR A 2 -24.22 10.17 -29.04
N ASN A 3 -24.43 10.77 -27.89
CA ASN A 3 -23.80 10.31 -26.67
C ASN A 3 -24.39 8.94 -26.29
N PRO A 4 -23.57 7.88 -26.17
CA PRO A 4 -24.10 6.57 -25.79
C PRO A 4 -24.66 6.54 -24.37
N TYR A 5 -24.38 7.55 -23.58
CA TYR A 5 -24.88 7.65 -22.22
C TYR A 5 -25.56 9.01 -22.02
N PRO A 6 -26.80 9.15 -22.47
CA PRO A 6 -27.48 10.45 -22.42
C PRO A 6 -27.91 10.79 -20.98
N LYS A 7 -26.98 11.02 -20.11
CA LYS A 7 -27.25 11.47 -18.75
C LYS A 7 -27.33 12.97 -18.71
N PRO A 8 -28.22 13.54 -17.91
CA PRO A 8 -28.25 14.98 -17.75
C PRO A 8 -26.96 15.47 -17.08
N ARG A 9 -26.65 16.72 -17.30
CA ARG A 9 -25.44 17.35 -16.83
C ARG A 9 -25.24 17.20 -15.30
N TRP A 10 -26.33 17.38 -14.54
CA TRP A 10 -26.27 17.29 -13.09
C TRP A 10 -25.89 15.88 -12.64
N ASP A 11 -26.29 14.86 -13.37
CA ASP A 11 -25.98 13.48 -13.06
C ASP A 11 -24.50 13.19 -13.34
N LEU A 12 -23.98 13.75 -14.44
CA LEU A 12 -22.57 13.63 -14.75
C LEU A 12 -21.70 14.35 -13.72
N GLU A 13 -22.13 15.50 -13.25
CA GLU A 13 -21.43 16.23 -12.21
C GLU A 13 -21.40 15.45 -10.91
N ASN A 14 -22.49 14.78 -10.56
CA ASN A 14 -22.52 13.92 -9.38
C ASN A 14 -21.59 12.71 -9.52
N ASP A 15 -21.51 12.15 -10.70
CA ASP A 15 -20.59 11.04 -10.96
C ASP A 15 -19.14 11.51 -10.80
N VAL A 16 -18.81 12.68 -11.28
CA VAL A 16 -17.47 13.23 -11.14
C VAL A 16 -17.13 13.44 -9.67
N LEU A 17 -18.06 14.00 -8.90
CA LEU A 17 -17.83 14.20 -7.46
C LEU A 17 -17.60 12.88 -6.73
N ARG A 18 -18.38 11.87 -7.06
CA ARG A 18 -18.23 10.56 -6.46
C ARG A 18 -16.86 9.97 -6.77
N LEU A 19 -16.46 10.07 -8.02
CA LEU A 19 -15.15 9.54 -8.43
C LEU A 19 -14.01 10.29 -7.76
N GLU A 20 -14.13 11.59 -7.61
CA GLU A 20 -13.11 12.37 -6.91
C GLU A 20 -12.99 11.94 -5.45
N GLN A 21 -14.12 11.68 -4.79
CA GLN A 21 -14.10 11.21 -3.42
C GLN A 21 -13.45 9.82 -3.31
N MET A 22 -13.74 8.95 -4.26
CA MET A 22 -13.11 7.63 -4.29
C MET A 22 -11.61 7.73 -4.48
N ILE A 23 -11.16 8.63 -5.33
CA ILE A 23 -9.73 8.84 -5.53
C ILE A 23 -9.06 9.27 -4.23
N ILE A 24 -9.66 10.19 -3.50
CA ILE A 24 -9.11 10.64 -2.22
C ILE A 24 -9.00 9.49 -1.22
N LEU A 25 -10.04 8.67 -1.13
CA LEU A 25 -10.03 7.51 -0.24
C LEU A 25 -8.95 6.50 -0.61
N TYR A 26 -8.81 6.23 -1.90
CA TYR A 26 -7.78 5.30 -2.37
C TYR A 26 -6.38 5.86 -2.13
N GLU A 27 -6.19 7.16 -2.29
CA GLU A 27 -4.91 7.77 -1.99
C GLU A 27 -4.55 7.63 -0.51
N GLN A 28 -5.52 7.78 0.37
CA GLN A 28 -5.31 7.57 1.80
C GLN A 28 -4.94 6.12 2.10
N GLU A 29 -5.63 5.18 1.46
CA GLU A 29 -5.32 3.76 1.62
C GLU A 29 -3.90 3.44 1.14
N ILE A 30 -3.50 4.02 0.02
CA ILE A 30 -2.15 3.84 -0.50
C ILE A 30 -1.11 4.34 0.49
N GLN A 31 -1.36 5.48 1.14
CA GLN A 31 -0.43 6.01 2.12
C GLN A 31 -0.31 5.08 3.33
N VAL A 32 -1.42 4.56 3.81
CA VAL A 32 -1.40 3.61 4.92
C VAL A 32 -0.61 2.36 4.54
N LEU A 33 -0.87 1.83 3.35
CA LEU A 33 -0.19 0.62 2.88
C LEU A 33 1.31 0.84 2.70
N LYS A 34 1.72 2.01 2.24
CA LYS A 34 3.13 2.34 2.13
C LYS A 34 3.81 2.37 3.48
N THR A 35 3.17 2.97 4.47
CA THR A 35 3.70 3.02 5.83
C THR A 35 3.83 1.61 6.41
N GLU A 36 2.81 0.78 6.24
CA GLU A 36 2.84 -0.60 6.70
C GLU A 36 3.96 -1.40 6.01
N ARG A 37 4.14 -1.18 4.73
CA ARG A 37 5.20 -1.84 3.99
C ARG A 37 6.57 -1.46 4.52
N GLU A 38 6.78 -0.19 4.82
CA GLU A 38 8.05 0.26 5.38
C GLU A 38 8.32 -0.36 6.74
N GLU A 39 7.30 -0.43 7.60
CA GLU A 39 7.42 -1.05 8.90
C GLU A 39 7.77 -2.53 8.79
N LEU A 40 7.11 -3.22 7.87
CA LEU A 40 7.39 -4.65 7.65
C LEU A 40 8.80 -4.87 7.10
N LEU A 41 9.25 -4.00 6.21
CA LEU A 41 10.61 -4.09 5.69
C LEU A 41 11.64 -3.89 6.80
N GLU A 42 11.39 -2.97 7.73
CA GLU A 42 12.27 -2.79 8.87
C GLU A 42 12.30 -4.03 9.75
N GLN A 43 11.14 -4.63 9.99
CA GLN A 43 11.07 -5.86 10.77
C GLN A 43 11.82 -7.00 10.09
N VAL A 44 11.66 -7.14 8.78
CA VAL A 44 12.37 -8.16 8.03
C VAL A 44 13.88 -7.94 8.12
N THR A 45 14.32 -6.70 7.95
CA THR A 45 15.75 -6.38 8.06
C THR A 45 16.29 -6.72 9.44
N THR A 46 15.56 -6.36 10.48
CA THR A 46 15.95 -6.65 11.86
C THR A 46 16.04 -8.17 12.10
N LEU A 47 15.05 -8.90 11.61
CA LEU A 47 15.04 -10.36 11.77
C LEU A 47 16.18 -11.02 11.00
N GLN A 48 16.51 -10.53 9.83
CA GLN A 48 17.64 -11.05 9.06
C GLN A 48 18.95 -10.83 9.79
N ARG A 49 19.13 -9.67 10.43
CA ARG A 49 20.33 -9.41 11.23
C ARG A 49 20.41 -10.33 12.43
N LYS A 50 19.30 -10.55 13.11
CA LYS A 50 19.26 -11.47 14.24
C LYS A 50 19.58 -12.90 13.81
N LEU A 51 18.99 -13.31 12.70
CA LEU A 51 19.22 -14.63 12.18
C LEU A 51 20.69 -14.83 11.85
N LYS A 52 21.30 -13.87 11.20
CA LYS A 52 22.71 -13.94 10.86
C LYS A 52 23.57 -14.02 12.13
N TYR A 53 23.21 -13.23 13.13
CA TYR A 53 23.94 -13.24 14.40
C TYR A 53 23.86 -14.61 15.06
N TYR A 54 22.67 -15.16 15.20
CA TYR A 54 22.51 -16.48 15.85
C TYR A 54 23.15 -17.59 15.02
N LYS A 55 23.05 -17.50 13.73
CA LYS A 55 23.68 -18.49 12.86
C LYS A 55 25.21 -18.50 13.05
N THR A 56 25.81 -17.32 13.15
CA THR A 56 27.22 -17.19 13.37
C THR A 56 27.64 -17.82 14.71
N ILE A 57 26.84 -17.57 15.75
CA ILE A 57 27.09 -18.14 17.08
C ILE A 57 27.03 -19.66 17.04
N VAL A 58 26.02 -20.23 16.40
CA VAL A 58 25.87 -21.67 16.30
C VAL A 58 27.02 -22.28 15.52
N GLU A 59 27.42 -21.67 14.44
CA GLU A 59 28.55 -22.16 13.65
C GLU A 59 29.85 -22.14 14.45
N GLU A 60 30.04 -21.11 15.28
CA GLU A 60 31.24 -21.05 16.13
C GLU A 60 31.24 -22.12 17.22
N GLU A 61 30.06 -22.42 17.76
CA GLU A 61 29.94 -23.44 18.80
C GLU A 61 30.13 -24.84 18.27
N ASP A 62 29.86 -25.06 16.99
CA ASP A 62 29.98 -26.38 16.37
C ASP A 62 31.43 -26.78 16.05
N GLU A 63 32.36 -25.91 16.30
CA GLU A 63 33.76 -26.27 16.12
C GLU A 63 34.26 -27.15 17.30
#